data_5ca9f3044fae2181701e2deb0f7d88c3
#
_entry.id   5ca9f3044fae2181701e2deb0f7d88c3
#
_cell.length_a   1.000
_cell.length_b   1.000
_cell.length_c   1.000
_cell.angle_alpha   90.00
_cell.angle_beta   90.00
_cell.angle_gamma   90.00
#
_symmetry.space_group_name_H-M   'P 1'
#
loop_
_entity.id
_entity.type
_entity.pdbx_description
1 polymer ?
#
loop_
_entity_poly.entity_id
_entity_poly.type
_entity_poly.pdbx_seq_one_letter_code
_entity_poly.pdbx_strand_id
1 'polypeptide(L)'
;GFAKTLYYWTHTSPASGGIYPTNNYASYTLLGGTASAAGGSIPNNKIQVGQGFFVNSAGAYTATFQNEMREDAITTTQFFRESDDSNLVEKNEKHRVWLNLNNGETPVNQILVGYMQGASENVDDKIDGQTLVNSNTMLYNLINNKEYVIQGKSLPFSNEDVVKLGLKVVEAGNFEINIEQVDGLFTNQDVFIKDNYSNVIHNLKETSYNFIAQAGTFNDRFELIYKKSIKEETINTNTVDVL
;
A
#
# COMPACT_ATOMS: atom_id res chain seq x y z
N GLY A 1 -15.29 17.63 -3.17
CA GLY A 1 -15.51 16.29 -3.70
C GLY A 1 -15.52 15.26 -2.59
N PHE A 2 -16.01 14.13 -2.90
CA PHE A 2 -16.08 12.96 -2.02
C PHE A 2 -14.90 12.06 -2.34
N ALA A 3 -14.05 11.78 -1.37
CA ALA A 3 -13.02 10.77 -1.52
C ALA A 3 -13.70 9.40 -1.57
N LYS A 4 -13.50 8.66 -2.67
CA LYS A 4 -14.21 7.39 -2.93
C LYS A 4 -13.49 6.19 -2.31
N THR A 5 -12.80 6.40 -1.19
CA THR A 5 -12.24 5.34 -0.38
C THR A 5 -13.29 4.84 0.59
N LEU A 6 -13.47 3.53 0.64
CA LEU A 6 -14.27 2.84 1.64
C LEU A 6 -13.34 2.36 2.75
N TYR A 7 -13.72 2.57 4.01
CA TYR A 7 -12.99 2.11 5.17
C TYR A 7 -13.87 1.16 5.96
N TYR A 8 -13.37 -0.05 6.19
CA TYR A 8 -14.07 -1.11 6.91
C TYR A 8 -13.42 -1.37 8.25
N TRP A 9 -14.21 -1.32 9.31
CA TRP A 9 -13.74 -1.73 10.63
C TRP A 9 -13.56 -3.25 10.67
N THR A 10 -12.36 -3.72 10.96
CA THR A 10 -12.01 -5.15 10.89
C THR A 10 -11.90 -5.83 12.25
N HIS A 11 -11.70 -5.08 13.32
CA HIS A 11 -11.56 -5.61 14.68
C HIS A 11 -10.48 -6.70 14.80
N THR A 12 -9.38 -6.54 14.08
CA THR A 12 -8.27 -7.52 14.02
C THR A 12 -7.38 -7.50 15.25
N SER A 13 -7.41 -6.41 16.03
CA SER A 13 -6.63 -6.26 17.24
C SER A 13 -7.54 -6.06 18.45
N PRO A 14 -7.30 -6.76 19.58
CA PRO A 14 -8.11 -6.61 20.78
C PRO A 14 -7.96 -5.20 21.39
N ALA A 15 -8.96 -4.75 22.11
CA ALA A 15 -8.88 -3.53 22.89
C ALA A 15 -7.86 -3.68 24.03
N SER A 16 -7.03 -2.66 24.24
CA SER A 16 -6.17 -2.53 25.40
C SER A 16 -6.67 -1.39 26.28
N GLY A 17 -6.98 -1.66 27.53
CA GLY A 17 -7.57 -0.66 28.43
C GLY A 17 -8.93 -0.11 27.95
N GLY A 18 -9.70 -0.90 27.19
CA GLY A 18 -11.00 -0.48 26.62
C GLY A 18 -10.90 0.39 25.35
N ILE A 19 -9.69 0.61 24.84
CA ILE A 19 -9.43 1.40 23.62
C ILE A 19 -8.96 0.45 22.53
N TYR A 20 -9.59 0.52 21.35
CA TYR A 20 -9.14 -0.20 20.17
C TYR A 20 -8.01 0.55 19.47
N PRO A 21 -7.02 -0.17 18.91
CA PRO A 21 -6.02 0.44 18.05
C PRO A 21 -6.67 1.15 16.88
N THR A 22 -6.15 2.30 16.52
CA THR A 22 -6.71 3.14 15.45
C THR A 22 -6.42 2.62 14.03
N ASN A 23 -5.57 1.61 13.89
CA ASN A 23 -5.23 0.97 12.61
C ASN A 23 -6.15 -0.21 12.22
N ASN A 24 -7.28 -0.41 12.88
CA ASN A 24 -8.22 -1.48 12.57
C ASN A 24 -9.15 -1.19 11.36
N TYR A 25 -8.72 -0.36 10.43
CA TYR A 25 -9.47 -0.08 9.21
C TYR A 25 -8.78 -0.65 7.98
N ALA A 26 -9.46 -1.57 7.31
CA ALA A 26 -9.12 -1.97 5.97
C ALA A 26 -9.69 -0.94 4.98
N SER A 27 -8.98 -0.68 3.88
CA SER A 27 -9.35 0.35 2.91
C SER A 27 -9.62 -0.26 1.54
N TYR A 28 -10.52 0.32 0.78
CA TYR A 28 -10.82 -0.11 -0.59
C TYR A 28 -11.06 1.09 -1.52
N THR A 29 -10.47 1.01 -2.71
CA THR A 29 -10.66 1.96 -3.82
C THR A 29 -10.85 1.22 -5.14
N LEU A 30 -10.95 1.91 -6.27
CA LEU A 30 -10.99 1.27 -7.59
C LEU A 30 -9.69 0.54 -7.96
N LEU A 31 -8.55 0.90 -7.36
CA LEU A 31 -7.30 0.17 -7.57
C LEU A 31 -7.34 -1.21 -6.90
N GLY A 32 -7.92 -1.28 -5.71
CA GLY A 32 -8.00 -2.49 -4.89
C GLY A 32 -8.15 -2.16 -3.42
N GLY A 33 -7.97 -3.16 -2.58
CA GLY A 33 -8.04 -3.04 -1.13
C GLY A 33 -6.69 -3.20 -0.44
N THR A 34 -6.61 -2.74 0.80
CA THR A 34 -5.52 -3.03 1.76
C THR A 34 -6.10 -3.57 3.05
N ALA A 35 -5.43 -4.53 3.65
CA ALA A 35 -5.76 -4.99 4.99
C ALA A 35 -5.47 -3.90 6.04
N SER A 36 -6.14 -3.98 7.18
CA SER A 36 -5.88 -3.08 8.32
C SER A 36 -4.53 -3.33 8.99
N ALA A 37 -4.07 -4.58 8.97
CA ALA A 37 -2.78 -5.01 9.48
C ALA A 37 -2.15 -5.99 8.50
N ALA A 38 -0.83 -6.13 8.54
CA ALA A 38 -0.08 -7.09 7.76
C ALA A 38 -0.66 -8.50 7.93
N GLY A 39 -0.83 -9.26 6.84
CA GLY A 39 -1.44 -10.59 6.86
C GLY A 39 -2.94 -10.63 7.14
N GLY A 40 -3.61 -9.48 7.25
CA GLY A 40 -5.06 -9.39 7.43
C GLY A 40 -5.84 -9.57 6.13
N SER A 41 -7.16 -9.72 6.26
CA SER A 41 -8.04 -9.85 5.09
C SER A 41 -8.15 -8.55 4.30
N ILE A 42 -8.00 -8.63 2.99
CA ILE A 42 -8.12 -7.50 2.05
C ILE A 42 -9.60 -7.39 1.63
N PRO A 43 -10.23 -6.20 1.75
CA PRO A 43 -11.61 -6.02 1.28
C PRO A 43 -11.68 -6.03 -0.25
N ASN A 44 -12.82 -6.50 -0.74
CA ASN A 44 -13.16 -6.44 -2.15
C ASN A 44 -14.19 -5.33 -2.45
N ASN A 45 -14.70 -5.28 -3.67
CA ASN A 45 -15.70 -4.30 -4.12
C ASN A 45 -17.14 -4.56 -3.62
N LYS A 46 -17.34 -5.55 -2.74
CA LYS A 46 -18.67 -5.95 -2.26
C LYS A 46 -18.86 -5.57 -0.80
N ILE A 47 -19.96 -4.92 -0.49
CA ILE A 47 -20.39 -4.59 0.86
C ILE A 47 -21.43 -5.61 1.27
N GLN A 48 -21.19 -6.34 2.35
CA GLN A 48 -22.13 -7.35 2.85
C GLN A 48 -23.33 -6.69 3.51
N VAL A 49 -24.46 -7.37 3.50
CA VAL A 49 -25.67 -6.92 4.19
C VAL A 49 -25.37 -6.75 5.69
N GLY A 50 -25.65 -5.56 6.22
CA GLY A 50 -25.36 -5.23 7.62
C GLY A 50 -23.93 -4.79 7.92
N GLN A 51 -23.03 -4.77 6.91
CA GLN A 51 -21.66 -4.28 7.08
C GLN A 51 -21.64 -2.75 7.09
N GLY A 52 -21.13 -2.18 8.18
CA GLY A 52 -20.84 -0.74 8.28
C GLY A 52 -19.52 -0.39 7.58
N PHE A 53 -19.48 0.80 7.01
CA PHE A 53 -18.27 1.37 6.43
C PHE A 53 -18.23 2.89 6.62
N PHE A 54 -17.04 3.47 6.55
CA PHE A 54 -16.86 4.91 6.56
C PHE A 54 -16.42 5.40 5.19
N VAL A 55 -16.74 6.64 4.91
CA VAL A 55 -16.24 7.41 3.77
C VAL A 55 -15.81 8.78 4.26
N ASN A 56 -14.77 9.33 3.66
CA ASN A 56 -14.33 10.69 3.95
C ASN A 56 -14.96 11.67 2.97
N SER A 57 -15.50 12.78 3.47
CA SER A 57 -16.08 13.83 2.65
C SER A 57 -15.60 15.21 3.14
N ALA A 58 -15.18 16.05 2.22
CA ALA A 58 -14.76 17.43 2.49
C ALA A 58 -15.93 18.40 2.75
N GLY A 59 -17.18 17.92 2.70
CA GLY A 59 -18.40 18.72 2.91
C GLY A 59 -19.66 17.88 2.87
N ALA A 60 -20.83 18.52 2.89
CA ALA A 60 -22.10 17.83 2.78
C ALA A 60 -22.18 17.04 1.47
N TYR A 61 -22.53 15.77 1.55
CA TYR A 61 -22.63 14.85 0.43
C TYR A 61 -23.83 13.92 0.60
N THR A 62 -24.47 13.59 -0.53
CA THR A 62 -25.52 12.56 -0.56
C THR A 62 -24.99 11.32 -1.25
N ALA A 63 -24.87 10.22 -0.52
CA ALA A 63 -24.58 8.91 -1.10
C ALA A 63 -25.88 8.31 -1.62
N THR A 64 -25.91 7.93 -2.90
CA THR A 64 -27.08 7.29 -3.52
C THR A 64 -26.75 5.83 -3.79
N PHE A 65 -27.58 4.94 -3.27
CA PHE A 65 -27.54 3.51 -3.54
C PHE A 65 -28.69 3.16 -4.48
N GLN A 66 -28.36 2.60 -5.63
CA GLN A 66 -29.33 2.19 -6.63
C GLN A 66 -29.57 0.68 -6.56
N ASN A 67 -30.71 0.21 -7.07
CA ASN A 67 -31.04 -1.20 -7.01
C ASN A 67 -30.11 -2.09 -7.84
N GLU A 68 -29.56 -1.54 -8.94
CA GLU A 68 -28.57 -2.19 -9.81
C GLU A 68 -27.23 -2.44 -9.12
N MET A 69 -26.98 -1.82 -7.96
CA MET A 69 -25.79 -2.07 -7.15
C MET A 69 -25.92 -3.32 -6.26
N ARG A 70 -27.12 -3.93 -6.24
CA ARG A 70 -27.35 -5.17 -5.48
C ARG A 70 -26.88 -6.35 -6.30
N GLU A 71 -26.14 -7.22 -5.65
CA GLU A 71 -25.73 -8.51 -6.21
C GLU A 71 -26.35 -9.63 -5.39
N ASP A 72 -26.69 -10.76 -6.04
CA ASP A 72 -27.20 -11.93 -5.34
C ASP A 72 -26.07 -12.58 -4.53
N ALA A 73 -26.29 -12.69 -3.23
CA ALA A 73 -25.30 -13.09 -2.23
C ALA A 73 -25.09 -14.61 -2.16
N ILE A 74 -25.21 -15.36 -3.26
CA ILE A 74 -25.18 -16.84 -3.24
C ILE A 74 -23.81 -17.41 -2.90
N THR A 75 -22.72 -16.63 -2.94
CA THR A 75 -21.37 -17.17 -2.80
C THR A 75 -20.49 -16.51 -1.74
N THR A 76 -21.01 -15.61 -0.93
CA THR A 76 -20.14 -14.87 0.01
C THR A 76 -20.24 -15.42 1.40
N THR A 77 -19.35 -16.31 1.71
CA THR A 77 -19.27 -16.92 3.03
C THR A 77 -18.45 -16.15 4.04
N GLN A 78 -17.94 -14.96 3.78
CA GLN A 78 -17.23 -14.21 4.83
C GLN A 78 -16.99 -12.72 4.51
N PHE A 79 -17.05 -11.93 5.58
CA PHE A 79 -16.58 -10.57 5.76
C PHE A 79 -15.12 -10.43 5.41
N PHE A 80 -14.48 -10.47 4.45
CA PHE A 80 -13.05 -10.45 4.15
C PHE A 80 -12.44 -11.78 3.71
N ARG A 81 -13.15 -12.61 2.96
CA ARG A 81 -12.48 -13.72 2.30
C ARG A 81 -12.32 -13.38 0.82
N GLU A 82 -11.08 -13.49 0.36
CA GLU A 82 -10.77 -13.58 -1.05
C GLU A 82 -11.60 -14.74 -1.62
N SER A 83 -12.69 -14.44 -2.30
CA SER A 83 -13.29 -15.41 -3.20
C SER A 83 -12.41 -15.36 -4.44
N ASP A 84 -11.89 -16.50 -4.83
CA ASP A 84 -11.32 -16.77 -6.15
C ASP A 84 -12.42 -16.52 -7.21
N ASP A 85 -12.82 -15.27 -7.37
CA ASP A 85 -13.76 -14.83 -8.40
C ASP A 85 -12.96 -14.56 -9.69
N SER A 86 -12.36 -15.63 -10.19
CA SER A 86 -11.70 -15.70 -11.50
C SER A 86 -12.62 -15.40 -12.69
N ASN A 87 -13.90 -15.07 -12.44
CA ASN A 87 -14.92 -14.84 -13.46
C ASN A 87 -15.39 -13.39 -13.62
N LEU A 88 -14.94 -12.46 -12.76
CA LEU A 88 -15.09 -11.05 -13.05
C LEU A 88 -13.86 -10.61 -13.82
N VAL A 89 -13.93 -10.62 -15.14
CA VAL A 89 -12.98 -9.90 -16.00
C VAL A 89 -13.01 -8.45 -15.58
N GLU A 90 -12.09 -8.05 -14.70
CA GLU A 90 -11.83 -6.63 -14.46
C GLU A 90 -11.41 -6.05 -15.81
N LYS A 91 -12.29 -5.27 -16.43
CA LYS A 91 -12.07 -4.67 -17.75
C LYS A 91 -10.87 -3.72 -17.80
N ASN A 92 -10.25 -3.41 -16.65
CA ASN A 92 -9.15 -2.47 -16.54
C ASN A 92 -7.89 -3.23 -16.15
N GLU A 93 -6.88 -3.13 -16.98
CA GLU A 93 -5.52 -3.61 -16.69
C GLU A 93 -5.02 -2.97 -15.40
N LYS A 94 -4.57 -3.82 -14.45
CA LYS A 94 -3.98 -3.41 -13.18
C LYS A 94 -2.74 -4.22 -12.91
N HIS A 95 -1.76 -3.57 -12.34
CA HIS A 95 -0.51 -4.17 -11.89
C HIS A 95 -0.24 -3.68 -10.49
N ARG A 96 -0.22 -4.57 -9.49
CA ARG A 96 -0.27 -4.17 -8.08
C ARG A 96 0.79 -4.89 -7.25
N VAL A 97 1.27 -4.19 -6.23
CA VAL A 97 2.14 -4.75 -5.19
C VAL A 97 1.64 -4.30 -3.82
N TRP A 98 1.44 -5.27 -2.92
CA TRP A 98 1.07 -5.04 -1.53
C TRP A 98 2.30 -5.20 -0.66
N LEU A 99 2.58 -4.19 0.14
CA LEU A 99 3.68 -4.16 1.08
C LEU A 99 3.15 -4.17 2.50
N ASN A 100 3.71 -5.03 3.33
CA ASN A 100 3.46 -5.07 4.76
C ASN A 100 4.58 -4.37 5.52
N LEU A 101 4.21 -3.70 6.62
CA LEU A 101 5.12 -3.31 7.70
C LEU A 101 4.86 -4.21 8.89
N ASN A 102 5.92 -4.79 9.46
CA ASN A 102 5.89 -5.54 10.72
C ASN A 102 6.85 -4.90 11.73
N ASN A 103 6.56 -5.05 13.02
CA ASN A 103 7.45 -4.72 14.13
C ASN A 103 7.80 -6.02 14.85
N GLY A 104 8.92 -6.64 14.50
CA GLY A 104 9.20 -8.02 14.85
C GLY A 104 8.12 -8.95 14.31
N GLU A 105 7.51 -9.76 15.17
CA GLU A 105 6.40 -10.66 14.82
C GLU A 105 5.03 -9.96 14.85
N THR A 106 4.98 -8.67 15.22
CA THR A 106 3.72 -7.94 15.34
C THR A 106 3.35 -7.27 14.00
N PRO A 107 2.23 -7.66 13.38
CA PRO A 107 1.74 -6.97 12.18
C PRO A 107 1.39 -5.52 12.48
N VAL A 108 1.85 -4.60 11.63
CA VAL A 108 1.58 -3.16 11.78
C VAL A 108 0.52 -2.72 10.79
N ASN A 109 0.87 -2.59 9.51
CA ASN A 109 -0.12 -2.23 8.48
C ASN A 109 0.31 -2.71 7.09
N GLN A 110 -0.61 -2.60 6.15
CA GLN A 110 -0.41 -2.90 4.74
C GLN A 110 -0.65 -1.65 3.89
N ILE A 111 0.14 -1.49 2.83
CA ILE A 111 -0.08 -0.49 1.78
C ILE A 111 -0.15 -1.16 0.41
N LEU A 112 -0.77 -0.47 -0.54
CA LEU A 112 -0.88 -0.87 -1.94
C LEU A 112 -0.29 0.21 -2.84
N VAL A 113 0.58 -0.20 -3.75
CA VAL A 113 1.00 0.58 -4.91
C VAL A 113 0.55 -0.16 -6.17
N GLY A 114 -0.03 0.54 -7.12
CA GLY A 114 -0.42 -0.10 -8.36
C GLY A 114 -0.52 0.84 -9.54
N TYR A 115 -0.51 0.25 -10.72
CA TYR A 115 -0.60 0.93 -12.00
C TYR A 115 -1.91 0.55 -12.68
N MET A 116 -2.67 1.54 -13.10
CA MET A 116 -3.91 1.32 -13.83
C MET A 116 -4.25 2.48 -14.77
N GLN A 117 -5.06 2.19 -15.78
CA GLN A 117 -5.57 3.23 -16.65
C GLN A 117 -6.47 4.21 -15.89
N GLY A 118 -6.26 5.50 -16.11
CA GLY A 118 -7.04 6.57 -15.47
C GLY A 118 -6.46 7.04 -14.14
N ALA A 119 -5.38 6.44 -13.65
CA ALA A 119 -4.57 6.99 -12.58
C ALA A 119 -3.61 8.07 -13.11
N SER A 120 -3.13 8.94 -12.22
CA SER A 120 -2.17 9.99 -12.52
C SER A 120 -1.05 10.05 -11.47
N GLU A 121 -0.12 10.99 -11.66
CA GLU A 121 0.93 11.27 -10.66
C GLU A 121 0.43 12.17 -9.50
N ASN A 122 -0.78 12.69 -9.62
CA ASN A 122 -1.46 13.47 -8.59
C ASN A 122 -2.49 12.61 -7.87
N VAL A 123 -3.17 13.21 -6.90
CA VAL A 123 -4.23 12.53 -6.16
C VAL A 123 -5.45 12.26 -7.03
N ASP A 124 -5.84 11.02 -7.13
CA ASP A 124 -7.03 10.53 -7.81
C ASP A 124 -8.06 10.01 -6.81
N ASP A 125 -9.07 10.80 -6.50
CA ASP A 125 -10.07 10.53 -5.43
C ASP A 125 -10.76 9.15 -5.49
N LYS A 126 -10.75 8.48 -6.66
CA LYS A 126 -11.35 7.16 -6.83
C LYS A 126 -10.36 6.01 -6.71
N ILE A 127 -9.07 6.31 -6.87
CA ILE A 127 -8.00 5.34 -7.04
C ILE A 127 -7.11 5.33 -5.81
N ASP A 128 -6.79 6.53 -5.28
CA ASP A 128 -5.94 6.68 -4.10
C ASP A 128 -6.77 6.60 -2.82
N GLY A 129 -6.27 5.84 -1.85
CA GLY A 129 -6.87 5.68 -0.53
C GLY A 129 -6.08 6.43 0.52
N GLN A 130 -6.59 7.58 0.97
CA GLN A 130 -5.96 8.33 2.05
C GLN A 130 -6.01 7.55 3.36
N THR A 131 -5.02 7.71 4.24
CA THR A 131 -5.07 7.16 5.59
C THR A 131 -6.23 7.77 6.37
N LEU A 132 -7.06 6.93 7.02
CA LEU A 132 -8.16 7.42 7.85
C LEU A 132 -7.65 7.95 9.18
N VAL A 133 -6.65 7.31 9.76
CA VAL A 133 -6.04 7.65 11.05
C VAL A 133 -4.52 7.55 10.93
N ASN A 134 -3.80 8.52 11.46
CA ASN A 134 -2.36 8.66 11.32
C ASN A 134 -1.60 8.79 12.65
N SER A 135 -2.15 8.32 13.76
CA SER A 135 -1.56 8.46 15.10
C SER A 135 -0.61 7.32 15.50
N ASN A 136 -0.56 6.23 14.74
CA ASN A 136 0.18 5.03 15.06
C ASN A 136 1.48 4.89 14.24
N THR A 137 2.30 3.90 14.62
CA THR A 137 3.36 3.39 13.74
C THR A 137 2.72 2.89 12.44
N MET A 138 3.23 3.33 11.28
CA MET A 138 2.71 2.95 9.98
C MET A 138 3.67 3.26 8.83
N LEU A 139 3.62 2.43 7.81
CA LEU A 139 4.16 2.70 6.47
C LEU A 139 3.04 3.33 5.62
N TYR A 140 3.37 4.25 4.75
CA TYR A 140 2.39 4.90 3.86
C TYR A 140 3.04 5.37 2.55
N ASN A 141 2.23 5.54 1.53
CA ASN A 141 2.61 6.22 0.29
C ASN A 141 2.52 7.72 0.49
N LEU A 142 3.44 8.47 -0.12
CA LEU A 142 3.44 9.94 -0.11
C LEU A 142 3.00 10.49 -1.46
N ILE A 143 1.83 11.12 -1.50
CA ILE A 143 1.35 11.87 -2.66
C ILE A 143 1.16 13.34 -2.23
N ASN A 144 1.91 14.25 -2.83
CA ASN A 144 1.84 15.69 -2.51
C ASN A 144 1.98 15.97 -0.99
N ASN A 145 2.92 15.27 -0.32
CA ASN A 145 3.18 15.34 1.13
C ASN A 145 1.98 14.94 2.02
N LYS A 146 1.04 14.18 1.49
CA LYS A 146 -0.05 13.56 2.26
C LYS A 146 0.09 12.05 2.29
N GLU A 147 -0.45 11.45 3.34
CA GLU A 147 -0.32 10.03 3.66
C GLU A 147 -1.45 9.21 3.02
N TYR A 148 -1.10 8.17 2.28
CA TYR A 148 -2.03 7.26 1.61
C TYR A 148 -1.68 5.81 1.90
N VAL A 149 -2.68 4.96 2.11
CA VAL A 149 -2.49 3.49 2.18
C VAL A 149 -2.61 2.83 0.81
N ILE A 150 -3.24 3.49 -0.15
CA ILE A 150 -3.37 3.02 -1.53
C ILE A 150 -2.93 4.15 -2.46
N GLN A 151 -2.02 3.86 -3.39
CA GLN A 151 -1.57 4.81 -4.41
C GLN A 151 -1.64 4.16 -5.80
N GLY A 152 -2.36 4.82 -6.70
CA GLY A 152 -2.36 4.50 -8.12
C GLY A 152 -1.38 5.37 -8.89
N LYS A 153 -0.78 4.80 -9.93
CA LYS A 153 0.06 5.48 -10.92
C LYS A 153 -0.45 5.18 -12.32
N SER A 154 -0.15 6.08 -13.25
CA SER A 154 -0.61 5.96 -14.63
C SER A 154 0.06 4.80 -15.37
N LEU A 155 -0.65 4.21 -16.32
CA LEU A 155 -0.07 3.38 -17.37
C LEU A 155 0.35 4.26 -18.56
N PRO A 156 1.38 3.86 -19.35
CA PRO A 156 2.15 2.62 -19.21
C PRO A 156 3.13 2.66 -18.03
N PHE A 157 3.37 1.49 -17.43
CA PHE A 157 4.39 1.32 -16.39
C PHE A 157 5.78 1.66 -16.91
N SER A 158 6.58 2.32 -16.08
CA SER A 158 8.00 2.55 -16.33
C SER A 158 8.84 2.00 -15.18
N ASN A 159 9.90 1.26 -15.49
CA ASN A 159 10.85 0.80 -14.46
C ASN A 159 11.74 1.95 -13.93
N GLU A 160 11.65 3.14 -14.52
CA GLU A 160 12.27 4.37 -14.01
C GLU A 160 11.46 5.03 -12.90
N ASP A 161 10.21 4.60 -12.70
CA ASP A 161 9.34 5.20 -11.71
C ASP A 161 9.87 5.00 -10.30
N VAL A 162 9.62 6.01 -9.48
CA VAL A 162 9.94 6.02 -8.05
C VAL A 162 8.66 6.32 -7.28
N VAL A 163 8.36 5.50 -6.28
CA VAL A 163 7.27 5.73 -5.35
C VAL A 163 7.85 6.11 -3.99
N LYS A 164 7.55 7.31 -3.52
CA LYS A 164 7.99 7.76 -2.21
C LYS A 164 7.14 7.12 -1.11
N LEU A 165 7.82 6.53 -0.13
CA LEU A 165 7.19 5.95 1.04
C LEU A 165 7.58 6.74 2.29
N GLY A 166 6.59 7.01 3.12
CA GLY A 166 6.81 7.55 4.45
C GLY A 166 6.68 6.48 5.52
N LEU A 167 7.41 6.66 6.60
CA LEU A 167 7.34 5.82 7.79
C LEU A 167 7.11 6.69 9.02
N LYS A 168 6.12 6.35 9.81
CA LYS A 168 5.90 6.90 11.15
C LYS A 168 6.15 5.82 12.17
N VAL A 169 6.89 6.15 13.22
CA VAL A 169 7.26 5.25 14.32
C VAL A 169 6.91 5.93 15.64
N VAL A 170 6.08 5.29 16.44
CA VAL A 170 5.73 5.78 17.79
C VAL A 170 6.78 5.36 18.81
N GLU A 171 7.24 4.11 18.75
CA GLU A 171 8.26 3.56 19.62
C GLU A 171 9.39 2.96 18.80
N ALA A 172 10.64 3.24 19.18
CA ALA A 172 11.82 2.70 18.52
C ALA A 172 11.79 1.15 18.51
N GLY A 173 12.21 0.56 17.41
CA GLY A 173 12.16 -0.90 17.28
C GLY A 173 12.82 -1.44 16.03
N ASN A 174 12.69 -2.76 15.89
CA ASN A 174 13.09 -3.49 14.69
C ASN A 174 11.88 -3.67 13.78
N PHE A 175 12.01 -3.27 12.54
CA PHE A 175 10.94 -3.31 11.57
C PHE A 175 11.33 -4.14 10.36
N GLU A 176 10.30 -4.65 9.69
CA GLU A 176 10.42 -5.41 8.46
C GLU A 176 9.43 -4.87 7.42
N ILE A 177 9.90 -4.70 6.18
CA ILE A 177 9.05 -4.47 5.01
C ILE A 177 9.16 -5.71 4.12
N ASN A 178 8.02 -6.30 3.77
CA ASN A 178 7.94 -7.43 2.86
C ASN A 178 6.80 -7.28 1.85
N ILE A 179 6.92 -7.98 0.72
CA ILE A 179 5.80 -8.13 -0.22
C ILE A 179 4.87 -9.21 0.31
N GLU A 180 3.57 -8.88 0.45
CA GLU A 180 2.52 -9.85 0.75
C GLU A 180 2.02 -10.51 -0.53
N GLN A 181 1.71 -9.69 -1.53
CA GLN A 181 1.10 -10.13 -2.77
C GLN A 181 1.52 -9.23 -3.92
N VAL A 182 1.54 -9.79 -5.12
CA VAL A 182 1.69 -9.07 -6.38
C VAL A 182 0.75 -9.61 -7.43
N ASP A 183 0.38 -8.77 -8.40
CA ASP A 183 -0.31 -9.21 -9.60
C ASP A 183 0.13 -8.44 -10.85
N GLY A 184 -0.43 -8.86 -11.98
CA GLY A 184 -0.11 -8.28 -13.27
C GLY A 184 1.37 -8.39 -13.61
N LEU A 185 1.98 -7.31 -14.09
CA LEU A 185 3.41 -7.29 -14.47
C LEU A 185 4.34 -7.57 -13.30
N PHE A 186 3.94 -7.22 -12.06
CA PHE A 186 4.78 -7.41 -10.87
C PHE A 186 5.00 -8.89 -10.51
N THR A 187 4.28 -9.81 -11.14
CA THR A 187 4.61 -11.25 -11.05
C THR A 187 6.04 -11.53 -11.48
N ASN A 188 6.53 -10.86 -12.53
CA ASN A 188 7.86 -11.04 -13.10
C ASN A 188 8.79 -9.83 -12.95
N GLN A 189 8.26 -8.66 -12.58
CA GLN A 189 9.02 -7.44 -12.38
C GLN A 189 9.68 -7.43 -11.00
N ASP A 190 10.96 -7.13 -10.93
CA ASP A 190 11.65 -6.88 -9.66
C ASP A 190 11.08 -5.64 -8.97
N VAL A 191 11.06 -5.70 -7.64
CA VAL A 191 10.60 -4.63 -6.77
C VAL A 191 11.64 -4.43 -5.67
N PHE A 192 12.22 -3.23 -5.63
CA PHE A 192 13.26 -2.91 -4.66
C PHE A 192 12.77 -1.85 -3.68
N ILE A 193 13.18 -2.00 -2.43
CA ILE A 193 13.15 -0.91 -1.45
C ILE A 193 14.53 -0.25 -1.42
N LYS A 194 14.54 1.06 -1.55
CA LYS A 194 15.74 1.88 -1.36
C LYS A 194 15.63 2.59 -0.02
N ASP A 195 16.54 2.33 0.90
CA ASP A 195 16.68 3.03 2.17
C ASP A 195 17.77 4.10 2.02
N ASN A 196 17.36 5.35 1.92
CA ASN A 196 18.26 6.49 1.76
C ASN A 196 19.13 6.75 3.01
N TYR A 197 18.72 6.26 4.18
CA TYR A 197 19.48 6.45 5.42
C TYR A 197 20.66 5.48 5.53
N SER A 198 20.46 4.24 5.12
CA SER A 198 21.52 3.22 5.08
C SER A 198 22.23 3.14 3.73
N ASN A 199 21.71 3.83 2.70
CA ASN A 199 22.17 3.78 1.31
C ASN A 199 22.13 2.34 0.73
N VAL A 200 21.08 1.58 1.09
CA VAL A 200 20.87 0.19 0.66
C VAL A 200 19.75 0.14 -0.38
N ILE A 201 19.93 -0.68 -1.41
CA ILE A 201 18.89 -1.09 -2.35
C ILE A 201 18.71 -2.60 -2.19
N HIS A 202 17.53 -3.02 -1.76
CA HIS A 202 17.20 -4.41 -1.44
C HIS A 202 16.05 -4.93 -2.30
N ASN A 203 16.20 -6.13 -2.87
CA ASN A 203 15.16 -6.76 -3.68
C ASN A 203 14.13 -7.45 -2.78
N LEU A 204 12.93 -6.87 -2.70
CA LEU A 204 11.83 -7.42 -1.91
C LEU A 204 11.23 -8.70 -2.48
N LYS A 205 11.52 -9.03 -3.75
CA LYS A 205 11.11 -10.30 -4.36
C LYS A 205 11.96 -11.48 -3.88
N GLU A 206 13.15 -11.21 -3.35
CA GLU A 206 14.06 -12.24 -2.83
C GLU A 206 13.84 -12.50 -1.34
N THR A 207 13.87 -11.43 -0.55
CA THR A 207 13.69 -11.51 0.92
C THR A 207 13.08 -10.22 1.47
N SER A 208 12.59 -10.28 2.70
CA SER A 208 12.14 -9.11 3.46
C SER A 208 13.30 -8.15 3.78
N TYR A 209 13.00 -6.87 3.86
CA TYR A 209 13.94 -5.84 4.28
C TYR A 209 13.80 -5.52 5.76
N ASN A 210 14.83 -5.83 6.55
CA ASN A 210 14.87 -5.59 7.98
C ASN A 210 15.66 -4.33 8.31
N PHE A 211 15.14 -3.48 9.20
CA PHE A 211 15.77 -2.23 9.60
C PHE A 211 15.40 -1.81 11.02
N ILE A 212 16.22 -0.91 11.58
CA ILE A 212 15.94 -0.28 12.88
C ILE A 212 15.44 1.14 12.63
N ALA A 213 14.44 1.58 13.40
CA ALA A 213 13.99 2.96 13.38
C ALA A 213 13.75 3.48 14.80
N GLN A 214 14.09 4.75 15.02
CA GLN A 214 13.75 5.51 16.22
C GLN A 214 12.33 6.05 16.11
N ALA A 215 11.75 6.50 17.23
CA ALA A 215 10.48 7.21 17.20
C ALA A 215 10.61 8.49 16.34
N GLY A 216 9.63 8.75 15.46
CA GLY A 216 9.66 9.89 14.56
C GLY A 216 8.86 9.68 13.28
N THR A 217 8.94 10.66 12.37
CA THR A 217 8.34 10.62 11.04
C THR A 217 9.45 10.77 9.99
N PHE A 218 9.50 9.85 9.04
CA PHE A 218 10.55 9.70 8.04
C PHE A 218 9.93 9.69 6.64
N ASN A 219 9.87 10.85 6.00
CA ASN A 219 9.25 11.03 4.68
C ASN A 219 10.23 10.97 3.50
N ASP A 220 11.51 10.86 3.78
CA ASP A 220 12.62 10.87 2.82
C ASP A 220 13.49 9.60 2.91
N ARG A 221 13.14 8.67 3.82
CA ARG A 221 13.92 7.47 4.05
C ARG A 221 13.72 6.42 2.99
N PHE A 222 12.48 6.10 2.62
CA PHE A 222 12.19 4.97 1.76
C PHE A 222 11.64 5.37 0.40
N GLU A 223 12.11 4.65 -0.62
CA GLU A 223 11.60 4.71 -1.98
C GLU A 223 11.38 3.29 -2.50
N LEU A 224 10.24 3.04 -3.15
CA LEU A 224 10.02 1.85 -3.95
C LEU A 224 10.49 2.14 -5.37
N ILE A 225 11.37 1.28 -5.89
CA ILE A 225 11.96 1.41 -7.23
C ILE A 225 11.92 0.06 -7.95
N TYR A 226 12.03 0.07 -9.27
CA TYR A 226 11.81 -1.13 -10.09
C TYR A 226 13.02 -1.56 -10.90
N LYS A 227 14.13 -0.86 -10.73
CA LYS A 227 15.43 -1.25 -11.25
C LYS A 227 16.54 -0.89 -10.28
N LYS A 228 17.59 -1.67 -10.24
CA LYS A 228 18.79 -1.35 -9.49
C LYS A 228 19.65 -0.43 -10.35
N SER A 229 19.88 0.81 -9.90
CA SER A 229 20.85 1.70 -10.56
C SER A 229 22.25 1.11 -10.39
N ILE A 230 22.85 0.68 -11.47
CA ILE A 230 24.29 0.35 -11.49
C ILE A 230 25.00 1.70 -11.46
N LYS A 231 25.60 2.07 -10.32
CA LYS A 231 26.64 3.10 -10.34
C LYS A 231 27.80 2.49 -11.16
N GLU A 232 28.08 3.01 -12.35
CA GLU A 232 29.33 2.77 -13.02
C GLU A 232 30.44 3.23 -12.08
N GLU A 233 31.13 2.29 -11.45
CA GLU A 233 32.45 2.56 -10.89
C GLU A 233 33.32 2.98 -12.08
N THR A 234 33.58 4.27 -12.20
CA THR A 234 34.63 4.76 -13.08
C THR A 234 35.95 4.15 -12.60
N ILE A 235 36.35 3.07 -13.27
CA ILE A 235 37.70 2.52 -13.12
C ILE A 235 38.63 3.59 -13.68
N ASN A 236 39.21 4.39 -12.80
CA ASN A 236 40.31 5.27 -13.13
C ASN A 236 41.51 4.37 -13.46
N THR A 237 41.63 3.96 -14.71
CA THR A 237 42.86 3.40 -15.23
C THR A 237 43.88 4.54 -15.34
N ASN A 238 44.55 4.83 -14.23
CA ASN A 238 45.78 5.57 -14.29
C ASN A 238 46.82 4.66 -14.99
N THR A 239 46.97 4.83 -16.29
CA THR A 239 48.14 4.35 -17.03
C THR A 239 49.35 5.12 -16.49
N VAL A 240 50.16 4.44 -15.72
CA VAL A 240 51.51 4.91 -15.39
C VAL A 240 52.35 4.62 -16.63
N ASP A 241 52.64 5.67 -17.39
CA ASP A 241 53.71 5.60 -18.40
C ASP A 241 55.07 5.50 -17.67
N VAL A 242 55.70 4.35 -17.77
CA VAL A 242 57.10 4.16 -17.35
C VAL A 242 57.98 4.49 -18.56
N LEU A 243 58.73 5.55 -18.43
CA LEU A 243 59.86 5.89 -19.30
C LEU A 243 61.06 4.97 -19.03
#